data_39962764961c211b1fd1b8e0924db63d
#
_entry.id   39962764961c211b1fd1b8e0924db63d
#
_cell.length_a   1.000
_cell.length_b   1.000
_cell.length_c   1.000
_cell.angle_alpha   90.00
_cell.angle_beta   90.00
_cell.angle_gamma   90.00
#
_symmetry.space_group_name_H-M   'P 1'
#
loop_
_entity.id
_entity.type
_entity.pdbx_description
1 polymer ?
#
loop_
_entity_poly.entity_id
_entity_poly.type
_entity_poly.pdbx_seq_one_letter_code
_entity_poly.pdbx_strand_id
1 'polypeptide(L)'
;MNLRVFRLALGALALVLLLAQPGVLYGQADAPAVDTPLADAAGATPAPLPPTATGPAPTARRGGFNTLPSGANVAIIPVRGNIYDFTQKSLQRRVKRALAQGATAIVLEIDTNGGLVTAALDITKDLKDPTEVPVPTIAWVHPKAYSAGILIAAACDQIVMAPSSATGDCAPIVPGRELAATERAKAFSPIATDFKSSASAAGYTYATFHGMCVLGVELYLIEDPATGERLVVNQADYTVMVEGNDDALKSGASVNSGNEPGINAVVPNEATTADVGRWKPVEKLPSGASAPRGRIHDGNTLFTADAVLAADIGLSKATLGTDAAIQGHLNAASVFRVKQSWSENAAGFLSSLWVRVVLVLLLVLGIGLELASPGLGVPAALALIAAVGLFGAPMVIGLAELWHVILFVVGLGLVAL
;
A
#
# COMPACT_ATOMS: atom_id res chain seq x y z
N MET A 1 -1.83 -45.57 21.88
CA MET A 1 -1.60 -44.46 20.93
C MET A 1 -0.26 -44.71 20.25
N ASN A 2 -0.26 -44.98 18.97
CA ASN A 2 0.91 -45.48 18.23
C ASN A 2 1.96 -44.37 18.16
N LEU A 3 3.22 -44.62 18.51
CA LEU A 3 4.33 -43.64 18.52
C LEU A 3 4.50 -42.91 17.17
N ARG A 4 4.12 -43.58 16.06
CA ARG A 4 4.11 -43.03 14.72
C ARG A 4 3.06 -41.93 14.56
N VAL A 5 1.83 -42.11 15.09
CA VAL A 5 0.74 -41.10 15.05
C VAL A 5 1.11 -39.88 15.88
N PHE A 6 1.77 -40.09 17.05
CA PHE A 6 2.24 -38.97 17.88
C PHE A 6 3.35 -38.15 17.20
N ARG A 7 4.31 -38.83 16.52
CA ARG A 7 5.36 -38.13 15.74
C ARG A 7 4.81 -37.37 14.54
N LEU A 8 3.81 -37.89 13.83
CA LEU A 8 3.13 -37.23 12.75
C LEU A 8 2.36 -36.00 13.25
N ALA A 9 1.64 -36.11 14.37
CA ALA A 9 0.94 -34.98 14.99
C ALA A 9 1.91 -33.90 15.47
N LEU A 10 3.06 -34.25 16.01
CA LEU A 10 4.11 -33.31 16.44
C LEU A 10 4.78 -32.63 15.24
N GLY A 11 5.05 -33.36 14.17
CA GLY A 11 5.59 -32.84 12.91
C GLY A 11 4.63 -31.89 12.23
N ALA A 12 3.34 -32.21 12.26
CA ALA A 12 2.30 -31.36 11.71
C ALA A 12 2.08 -30.09 12.56
N LEU A 13 2.14 -30.19 13.88
CA LEU A 13 2.09 -29.02 14.77
C LEU A 13 3.30 -28.10 14.55
N ALA A 14 4.50 -28.68 14.37
CA ALA A 14 5.69 -27.93 14.02
C ALA A 14 5.57 -27.25 12.65
N LEU A 15 4.96 -27.93 11.66
CA LEU A 15 4.68 -27.35 10.33
C LEU A 15 3.63 -26.24 10.41
N VAL A 16 2.59 -26.40 11.22
CA VAL A 16 1.59 -25.35 11.49
C VAL A 16 2.21 -24.13 12.15
N LEU A 17 3.10 -24.35 13.15
CA LEU A 17 3.84 -23.28 13.80
C LEU A 17 4.85 -22.62 12.86
N LEU A 18 5.47 -23.37 11.96
CA LEU A 18 6.35 -22.84 10.92
C LEU A 18 5.59 -22.01 9.85
N LEU A 19 4.41 -22.49 9.43
CA LEU A 19 3.54 -21.80 8.47
C LEU A 19 2.79 -20.61 9.10
N ALA A 20 2.62 -20.60 10.41
CA ALA A 20 2.04 -19.48 11.17
C ALA A 20 3.05 -18.36 11.46
N GLN A 21 4.34 -18.57 11.21
CA GLN A 21 5.35 -17.52 11.30
C GLN A 21 5.16 -16.54 10.10
N PRO A 22 4.88 -15.28 10.32
CA PRO A 22 4.66 -14.32 9.22
C PRO A 22 5.90 -14.01 8.36
N GLY A 23 7.03 -14.67 8.63
CA GLY A 23 8.31 -14.46 7.92
C GLY A 23 8.81 -15.63 7.08
N VAL A 24 8.19 -16.81 7.13
CA VAL A 24 8.75 -18.04 6.48
C VAL A 24 8.18 -18.28 5.08
N LEU A 25 7.15 -17.54 4.65
CA LEU A 25 6.59 -17.63 3.29
C LEU A 25 7.25 -16.67 2.28
N TYR A 26 8.21 -15.88 2.72
CA TYR A 26 9.03 -15.09 1.81
C TYR A 26 10.44 -15.63 1.82
N GLY A 27 10.73 -16.53 0.87
CA GLY A 27 12.07 -16.93 0.55
C GLY A 27 12.91 -15.68 0.29
N GLN A 28 13.90 -15.43 1.17
CA GLN A 28 15.06 -14.68 0.77
C GLN A 28 15.64 -15.44 -0.42
N ALA A 29 15.51 -14.89 -1.61
CA ALA A 29 16.40 -15.22 -2.69
C ALA A 29 17.78 -14.74 -2.21
N ASP A 30 18.61 -15.67 -1.76
CA ASP A 30 20.02 -15.44 -1.52
C ASP A 30 20.61 -14.93 -2.84
N ALA A 31 20.91 -13.64 -2.88
CA ALA A 31 21.76 -13.11 -3.91
C ALA A 31 23.13 -13.77 -3.70
N PRO A 32 23.72 -14.39 -4.75
CA PRO A 32 25.05 -14.97 -4.62
C PRO A 32 26.02 -13.85 -4.21
N ALA A 33 26.76 -14.09 -3.13
CA ALA A 33 27.88 -13.27 -2.74
C ALA A 33 28.91 -13.31 -3.89
N VAL A 34 29.04 -12.19 -4.58
CA VAL A 34 30.12 -12.00 -5.54
C VAL A 34 31.30 -11.40 -4.76
N ASP A 35 32.13 -12.27 -4.22
CA ASP A 35 33.50 -11.94 -3.86
C ASP A 35 34.29 -11.78 -5.16
N THR A 36 34.47 -10.54 -5.60
CA THR A 36 35.47 -10.21 -6.60
C THR A 36 36.33 -9.09 -6.07
N PRO A 37 37.68 -9.26 -6.03
CA PRO A 37 38.60 -8.21 -5.62
C PRO A 37 38.55 -7.05 -6.63
N LEU A 38 38.51 -5.84 -6.13
CA LEU A 38 38.73 -4.61 -6.89
C LEU A 38 40.14 -4.66 -7.51
N ALA A 39 40.21 -4.92 -8.81
CA ALA A 39 41.39 -4.66 -9.61
C ALA A 39 41.17 -3.39 -10.43
N ASP A 40 42.12 -2.47 -10.33
CA ASP A 40 42.21 -1.25 -11.10
C ASP A 40 41.91 -1.46 -12.61
N ALA A 41 40.92 -0.73 -13.10
CA ALA A 41 40.71 -0.53 -14.54
C ALA A 41 40.47 0.97 -14.80
N ALA A 42 41.56 1.72 -14.82
CA ALA A 42 41.58 3.00 -15.51
C ALA A 42 41.60 2.72 -17.02
N GLY A 43 40.59 3.25 -17.75
CA GLY A 43 40.64 3.38 -19.20
C GLY A 43 39.73 2.44 -20.00
N ALA A 44 38.41 2.56 -19.86
CA ALA A 44 37.46 2.12 -20.86
C ALA A 44 36.43 3.23 -21.14
N THR A 45 36.49 3.77 -22.36
CA THR A 45 35.45 4.67 -22.88
C THR A 45 34.11 3.97 -22.83
N PRO A 46 33.05 4.57 -22.24
CA PRO A 46 31.73 3.92 -22.22
C PRO A 46 31.20 3.76 -23.67
N ALA A 47 30.74 2.56 -23.97
CA ALA A 47 30.05 2.29 -25.22
C ALA A 47 28.81 3.19 -25.35
N PRO A 48 28.47 3.68 -26.56
CA PRO A 48 27.28 4.49 -26.79
C PRO A 48 26.02 3.69 -26.41
N LEU A 49 25.16 4.31 -25.60
CA LEU A 49 23.86 3.76 -25.26
C LEU A 49 23.05 3.51 -26.55
N PRO A 50 22.30 2.41 -26.66
CA PRO A 50 21.44 2.17 -27.80
C PRO A 50 20.41 3.32 -27.93
N PRO A 51 20.03 3.70 -29.15
CA PRO A 51 19.09 4.81 -29.36
C PRO A 51 17.78 4.53 -28.62
N THR A 52 17.42 5.49 -27.77
CA THR A 52 16.14 5.50 -27.05
C THR A 52 15.03 5.36 -28.10
N ALA A 53 14.21 4.32 -27.97
CA ALA A 53 13.03 4.15 -28.80
C ALA A 53 12.14 5.40 -28.64
N THR A 54 12.04 6.20 -29.68
CA THR A 54 11.08 7.29 -29.83
C THR A 54 9.69 6.71 -30.06
N GLY A 55 9.11 6.10 -29.04
CA GLY A 55 7.67 5.97 -28.93
C GLY A 55 7.10 7.33 -28.48
N PRO A 56 5.85 7.68 -28.83
CA PRO A 56 5.23 8.89 -28.32
C PRO A 56 5.37 8.86 -26.78
N ALA A 57 5.91 9.96 -26.23
CA ALA A 57 6.01 10.13 -24.79
C ALA A 57 4.65 9.83 -24.18
N PRO A 58 4.56 9.06 -23.09
CA PRO A 58 3.30 8.84 -22.40
C PRO A 58 2.75 10.23 -22.09
N THR A 59 1.61 10.56 -22.70
CA THR A 59 0.90 11.79 -22.43
C THR A 59 0.74 11.90 -20.94
N ALA A 60 1.23 13.00 -20.37
CA ALA A 60 1.19 13.29 -18.96
C ALA A 60 -0.23 13.08 -18.43
N ARG A 61 -0.45 11.95 -17.72
CA ARG A 61 -1.76 11.51 -17.27
C ARG A 61 -2.26 12.25 -16.05
N ARG A 62 -1.37 12.98 -15.38
CA ARG A 62 -1.59 13.38 -14.03
C ARG A 62 -1.27 14.84 -13.81
N GLY A 63 -2.21 15.67 -14.06
CA GLY A 63 -2.45 16.89 -13.32
C GLY A 63 -3.83 16.69 -12.71
N GLY A 64 -3.97 16.87 -11.41
CA GLY A 64 -5.23 16.61 -10.71
C GLY A 64 -6.42 17.14 -11.50
N PHE A 65 -7.26 16.24 -12.02
CA PHE A 65 -8.47 16.65 -12.73
C PHE A 65 -9.50 17.05 -11.68
N ASN A 66 -10.11 18.20 -11.88
CA ASN A 66 -11.19 18.66 -11.00
C ASN A 66 -12.56 18.10 -11.42
N THR A 67 -12.73 17.78 -12.70
CA THR A 67 -13.98 17.24 -13.26
C THR A 67 -13.69 16.28 -14.40
N LEU A 68 -14.47 15.19 -14.49
CA LEU A 68 -14.45 14.30 -15.63
C LEU A 68 -15.15 14.93 -16.84
N PRO A 69 -14.88 14.46 -18.08
CA PRO A 69 -15.69 14.82 -19.23
C PRO A 69 -17.17 14.54 -18.96
N SER A 70 -18.06 15.41 -19.43
CA SER A 70 -19.50 15.17 -19.31
C SER A 70 -19.88 13.85 -19.98
N GLY A 71 -20.74 13.07 -19.32
CA GLY A 71 -21.13 11.75 -19.81
C GLY A 71 -20.27 10.60 -19.30
N ALA A 72 -19.36 10.84 -18.33
CA ALA A 72 -18.53 9.81 -17.75
C ALA A 72 -19.36 8.73 -17.04
N ASN A 73 -18.96 7.46 -17.22
CA ASN A 73 -19.47 6.31 -16.47
C ASN A 73 -18.47 5.95 -15.38
N VAL A 74 -18.85 6.09 -14.12
CA VAL A 74 -17.95 5.90 -12.98
C VAL A 74 -18.21 4.55 -12.34
N ALA A 75 -17.16 3.73 -12.24
CA ALA A 75 -17.21 2.47 -11.50
C ALA A 75 -16.70 2.65 -10.08
N ILE A 76 -17.51 2.33 -9.05
CA ILE A 76 -17.06 2.26 -7.66
C ILE A 76 -16.64 0.84 -7.34
N ILE A 77 -15.38 0.69 -6.93
CA ILE A 77 -14.77 -0.60 -6.57
C ILE A 77 -14.42 -0.56 -5.07
N PRO A 78 -15.11 -1.33 -4.20
CA PRO A 78 -14.78 -1.39 -2.78
C PRO A 78 -13.44 -2.07 -2.54
N VAL A 79 -12.57 -1.45 -1.71
CA VAL A 79 -11.31 -2.01 -1.19
C VAL A 79 -11.44 -2.07 0.33
N ARG A 80 -11.81 -3.24 0.87
CA ARG A 80 -12.19 -3.38 2.28
C ARG A 80 -11.38 -4.45 2.99
N GLY A 81 -11.21 -4.27 4.29
CA GLY A 81 -10.47 -5.19 5.16
C GLY A 81 -8.97 -5.09 4.96
N ASN A 82 -8.23 -6.14 5.33
CA ASN A 82 -6.77 -6.14 5.24
C ASN A 82 -6.29 -6.27 3.80
N ILE A 83 -5.22 -5.55 3.49
CA ILE A 83 -4.58 -5.56 2.17
C ILE A 83 -3.58 -6.73 2.11
N TYR A 84 -3.85 -7.69 1.25
CA TYR A 84 -3.02 -8.87 0.98
C TYR A 84 -2.87 -9.06 -0.54
N ASP A 85 -2.04 -10.02 -0.96
CA ASP A 85 -1.88 -10.37 -2.39
C ASP A 85 -3.20 -10.73 -3.06
N PHE A 86 -4.11 -11.38 -2.29
CA PHE A 86 -5.49 -11.62 -2.75
C PHE A 86 -6.22 -10.31 -3.11
N THR A 87 -6.04 -9.26 -2.31
CA THR A 87 -6.68 -7.95 -2.55
C THR A 87 -6.22 -7.36 -3.89
N GLN A 88 -4.91 -7.41 -4.16
CA GLN A 88 -4.32 -6.95 -5.42
C GLN A 88 -4.91 -7.73 -6.61
N LYS A 89 -4.90 -9.07 -6.59
CA LYS A 89 -5.46 -9.90 -7.67
C LYS A 89 -6.96 -9.70 -7.88
N SER A 90 -7.72 -9.56 -6.78
CA SER A 90 -9.16 -9.26 -6.84
C SER A 90 -9.42 -7.87 -7.43
N LEU A 91 -8.62 -6.86 -7.05
CA LEU A 91 -8.74 -5.50 -7.58
C LEU A 91 -8.46 -5.46 -9.07
N GLN A 92 -7.38 -6.09 -9.55
CA GLN A 92 -7.06 -6.20 -10.98
C GLN A 92 -8.25 -6.77 -11.79
N ARG A 93 -8.86 -7.88 -11.32
CA ARG A 93 -10.03 -8.47 -12.00
C ARG A 93 -11.24 -7.54 -12.01
N ARG A 94 -11.48 -6.82 -10.90
CA ARG A 94 -12.61 -5.88 -10.82
C ARG A 94 -12.39 -4.63 -11.66
N VAL A 95 -11.15 -4.14 -11.77
CA VAL A 95 -10.77 -3.06 -12.69
C VAL A 95 -11.03 -3.50 -14.14
N LYS A 96 -10.52 -4.67 -14.55
CA LYS A 96 -10.78 -5.21 -15.91
C LYS A 96 -12.28 -5.37 -16.20
N ARG A 97 -13.07 -5.81 -15.21
CA ARG A 97 -14.52 -5.92 -15.31
C ARG A 97 -15.20 -4.55 -15.43
N ALA A 98 -14.75 -3.55 -14.64
CA ALA A 98 -15.26 -2.19 -14.74
C ALA A 98 -15.03 -1.58 -16.13
N LEU A 99 -13.81 -1.72 -16.65
CA LEU A 99 -13.46 -1.27 -18.00
C LEU A 99 -14.27 -1.97 -19.09
N ALA A 100 -14.47 -3.29 -18.97
CA ALA A 100 -15.33 -4.06 -19.89
C ALA A 100 -16.81 -3.65 -19.82
N GLN A 101 -17.27 -3.05 -18.72
CA GLN A 101 -18.61 -2.48 -18.57
C GLN A 101 -18.69 -1.01 -19.01
N GLY A 102 -17.62 -0.47 -19.60
CA GLY A 102 -17.59 0.89 -20.14
C GLY A 102 -17.27 1.97 -19.11
N ALA A 103 -16.60 1.62 -18.00
CA ALA A 103 -16.12 2.63 -17.06
C ALA A 103 -15.11 3.56 -17.71
N THR A 104 -15.31 4.87 -17.56
CA THR A 104 -14.40 5.93 -18.01
C THR A 104 -13.69 6.61 -16.84
N ALA A 105 -14.03 6.24 -15.62
CA ALA A 105 -13.29 6.55 -14.39
C ALA A 105 -13.54 5.47 -13.32
N ILE A 106 -12.61 5.32 -12.39
CA ILE A 106 -12.69 4.36 -11.30
C ILE A 106 -12.59 5.10 -9.97
N VAL A 107 -13.52 4.82 -9.07
CA VAL A 107 -13.49 5.25 -7.67
C VAL A 107 -13.17 4.03 -6.81
N LEU A 108 -12.06 4.08 -6.07
CA LEU A 108 -11.74 3.08 -5.06
C LEU A 108 -12.35 3.52 -3.72
N GLU A 109 -13.42 2.85 -3.28
CA GLU A 109 -14.00 3.06 -1.94
C GLU A 109 -13.16 2.30 -0.92
N ILE A 110 -12.34 3.03 -0.16
CA ILE A 110 -11.32 2.45 0.73
C ILE A 110 -11.82 2.40 2.17
N ASP A 111 -11.84 1.20 2.76
CA ASP A 111 -12.12 0.92 4.17
C ASP A 111 -11.12 -0.12 4.69
N THR A 112 -9.97 0.33 5.16
CA THR A 112 -8.91 -0.56 5.63
C THR A 112 -8.10 0.02 6.79
N ASN A 113 -7.62 -0.87 7.67
CA ASN A 113 -6.60 -0.55 8.66
C ASN A 113 -5.17 -0.76 8.12
N GLY A 114 -5.03 -1.24 6.88
CA GLY A 114 -3.73 -1.52 6.29
C GLY A 114 -3.54 -2.99 5.91
N GLY A 115 -2.30 -3.44 5.83
CA GLY A 115 -1.96 -4.81 5.46
C GLY A 115 -0.51 -4.94 4.99
N LEU A 116 -0.24 -5.87 4.08
CA LEU A 116 1.10 -6.12 3.56
C LEU A 116 1.59 -4.96 2.69
N VAL A 117 2.77 -4.45 3.00
CA VAL A 117 3.43 -3.39 2.23
C VAL A 117 3.66 -3.81 0.77
N THR A 118 4.10 -5.05 0.55
CA THR A 118 4.34 -5.60 -0.79
C THR A 118 3.08 -5.59 -1.64
N ALA A 119 1.97 -6.09 -1.11
CA ALA A 119 0.68 -6.08 -1.79
C ALA A 119 0.19 -4.65 -2.09
N ALA A 120 0.41 -3.71 -1.16
CA ALA A 120 0.07 -2.32 -1.38
C ALA A 120 0.91 -1.68 -2.50
N LEU A 121 2.22 -1.91 -2.51
CA LEU A 121 3.13 -1.44 -3.56
C LEU A 121 2.79 -2.03 -4.93
N ASP A 122 2.38 -3.30 -5.00
CA ASP A 122 1.91 -3.90 -6.24
C ASP A 122 0.61 -3.25 -6.73
N ILE A 123 -0.33 -2.94 -5.82
CA ILE A 123 -1.56 -2.21 -6.15
C ILE A 123 -1.23 -0.79 -6.66
N THR A 124 -0.32 -0.07 -5.99
CA THR A 124 0.05 1.28 -6.42
C THR A 124 0.74 1.28 -7.78
N LYS A 125 1.57 0.27 -8.05
CA LYS A 125 2.18 0.06 -9.36
C LYS A 125 1.11 -0.15 -10.44
N ASP A 126 0.14 -1.05 -10.20
CA ASP A 126 -0.94 -1.31 -11.13
C ASP A 126 -1.78 -0.05 -11.41
N LEU A 127 -2.12 0.71 -10.36
CA LEU A 127 -2.89 1.95 -10.48
C LEU A 127 -2.16 3.03 -11.29
N LYS A 128 -0.83 3.08 -11.20
CA LYS A 128 0.01 4.02 -11.92
C LYS A 128 0.32 3.59 -13.35
N ASP A 129 0.10 2.32 -13.69
CA ASP A 129 0.35 1.80 -15.02
C ASP A 129 -0.84 2.09 -15.96
N PRO A 130 -0.63 2.93 -16.99
CA PRO A 130 -1.68 3.25 -17.96
C PRO A 130 -2.12 2.06 -18.83
N THR A 131 -1.38 0.98 -18.87
CA THR A 131 -1.77 -0.24 -19.58
C THR A 131 -2.74 -1.10 -18.76
N GLU A 132 -2.62 -1.07 -17.43
CA GLU A 132 -3.51 -1.79 -16.52
C GLU A 132 -4.75 -0.95 -16.16
N VAL A 133 -4.56 0.36 -15.91
CA VAL A 133 -5.65 1.28 -15.54
C VAL A 133 -5.66 2.50 -16.47
N PRO A 134 -6.30 2.38 -17.67
CA PRO A 134 -6.31 3.43 -18.70
C PRO A 134 -7.23 4.61 -18.43
N VAL A 135 -7.85 4.72 -17.28
CA VAL A 135 -8.83 5.76 -16.92
C VAL A 135 -8.46 6.45 -15.61
N PRO A 136 -8.95 7.68 -15.36
CA PRO A 136 -8.72 8.37 -14.10
C PRO A 136 -9.18 7.57 -12.88
N THR A 137 -8.41 7.71 -11.78
CA THR A 137 -8.66 7.01 -10.52
C THR A 137 -8.90 7.99 -9.38
N ILE A 138 -9.90 7.73 -8.56
CA ILE A 138 -10.24 8.51 -7.38
C ILE A 138 -10.23 7.60 -6.16
N ALA A 139 -9.49 7.97 -5.13
CA ALA A 139 -9.61 7.34 -3.83
C ALA A 139 -10.74 7.99 -3.04
N TRP A 140 -11.73 7.22 -2.63
CA TRP A 140 -12.78 7.64 -1.72
C TRP A 140 -12.57 6.96 -0.37
N VAL A 141 -12.01 7.70 0.58
CA VAL A 141 -11.79 7.21 1.95
C VAL A 141 -13.14 7.12 2.67
N HIS A 142 -13.61 5.88 2.97
CA HIS A 142 -14.95 5.65 3.50
C HIS A 142 -15.04 4.32 4.29
N PRO A 143 -14.90 4.32 5.60
CA PRO A 143 -14.63 5.44 6.51
C PRO A 143 -13.14 5.66 6.82
N LYS A 144 -12.22 4.78 6.39
CA LYS A 144 -10.80 4.90 6.76
C LYS A 144 -9.86 4.32 5.73
N ALA A 145 -8.68 4.95 5.63
CA ALA A 145 -7.57 4.49 4.81
C ALA A 145 -6.26 4.63 5.60
N TYR A 146 -5.99 3.69 6.51
CA TYR A 146 -4.75 3.67 7.29
C TYR A 146 -3.68 2.81 6.64
N SER A 147 -2.40 3.10 6.92
CA SER A 147 -1.25 2.29 6.51
C SER A 147 -1.26 2.02 4.99
N ALA A 148 -1.31 0.76 4.54
CA ALA A 148 -1.45 0.40 3.13
C ALA A 148 -2.62 1.12 2.43
N GLY A 149 -3.66 1.54 3.16
CA GLY A 149 -4.82 2.27 2.63
C GLY A 149 -4.47 3.64 2.09
N ILE A 150 -3.69 4.44 2.85
CA ILE A 150 -3.25 5.76 2.36
C ILE A 150 -2.20 5.63 1.26
N LEU A 151 -1.37 4.59 1.27
CA LEU A 151 -0.42 4.32 0.19
C LEU A 151 -1.18 4.10 -1.13
N ILE A 152 -2.24 3.29 -1.11
CA ILE A 152 -3.12 3.07 -2.26
C ILE A 152 -3.87 4.36 -2.66
N ALA A 153 -4.39 5.10 -1.68
CA ALA A 153 -5.12 6.34 -1.94
C ALA A 153 -4.24 7.40 -2.62
N ALA A 154 -3.00 7.55 -2.17
CA ALA A 154 -2.03 8.48 -2.74
C ALA A 154 -1.65 8.14 -4.18
N ALA A 155 -1.74 6.88 -4.60
CA ALA A 155 -1.47 6.44 -5.96
C ALA A 155 -2.62 6.75 -6.95
N CYS A 156 -3.78 7.14 -6.44
CA CYS A 156 -4.88 7.65 -7.27
C CYS A 156 -4.63 9.10 -7.70
N ASP A 157 -5.32 9.53 -8.76
CA ASP A 157 -5.20 10.89 -9.29
C ASP A 157 -5.83 11.94 -8.35
N GLN A 158 -6.78 11.53 -7.50
CA GLN A 158 -7.46 12.39 -6.55
C GLN A 158 -7.87 11.62 -5.29
N ILE A 159 -7.82 12.29 -4.13
CA ILE A 159 -8.39 11.78 -2.87
C ILE A 159 -9.63 12.61 -2.52
N VAL A 160 -10.72 11.93 -2.20
CA VAL A 160 -11.93 12.49 -1.58
C VAL A 160 -12.26 11.68 -0.34
N MET A 161 -12.92 12.29 0.64
CA MET A 161 -13.17 11.65 1.92
C MET A 161 -14.66 11.67 2.28
N ALA A 162 -15.13 10.64 2.96
CA ALA A 162 -16.48 10.66 3.54
C ALA A 162 -16.50 11.50 4.82
N PRO A 163 -17.65 12.04 5.24
CA PRO A 163 -17.78 12.64 6.56
C PRO A 163 -17.34 11.68 7.66
N SER A 164 -16.64 12.19 8.68
CA SER A 164 -16.11 11.41 9.81
C SER A 164 -15.11 10.28 9.40
N SER A 165 -14.53 10.37 8.23
CA SER A 165 -13.46 9.47 7.81
C SER A 165 -12.08 9.97 8.24
N ALA A 166 -11.10 9.07 8.24
CA ALA A 166 -9.72 9.39 8.60
C ALA A 166 -8.71 8.59 7.76
N THR A 167 -7.50 9.16 7.61
CA THR A 167 -6.41 8.57 6.86
C THR A 167 -5.05 8.92 7.45
N GLY A 168 -4.01 8.14 7.15
CA GLY A 168 -2.65 8.35 7.62
C GLY A 168 -2.04 7.11 8.27
N ASP A 169 -1.13 7.29 9.25
CA ASP A 169 -0.50 6.24 10.05
C ASP A 169 0.07 5.10 9.18
N CYS A 170 1.15 5.37 8.46
CA CYS A 170 1.70 4.48 7.43
C CYS A 170 3.14 4.04 7.71
N ALA A 171 3.55 3.95 8.98
CA ALA A 171 4.86 3.42 9.30
C ALA A 171 4.94 1.89 9.08
N PRO A 172 6.02 1.38 8.48
CA PRO A 172 6.22 -0.06 8.36
C PRO A 172 6.49 -0.69 9.73
N ILE A 173 5.72 -1.71 10.09
CA ILE A 173 5.86 -2.45 11.34
C ILE A 173 5.98 -3.96 11.06
N VAL A 174 6.66 -4.67 11.98
CA VAL A 174 6.63 -6.13 12.05
C VAL A 174 5.92 -6.51 13.35
N PRO A 175 4.78 -7.22 13.30
CA PRO A 175 4.06 -7.60 14.50
C PRO A 175 4.93 -8.38 15.50
N GLY A 176 4.93 -7.94 16.76
CA GLY A 176 5.66 -8.61 17.85
C GLY A 176 7.18 -8.37 17.88
N ARG A 177 7.73 -7.54 17.00
CA ARG A 177 9.16 -7.18 16.99
C ARG A 177 9.37 -5.71 16.64
N GLU A 178 10.26 -5.05 17.37
CA GLU A 178 10.78 -3.75 16.98
C GLU A 178 11.83 -3.92 15.88
N LEU A 179 11.73 -3.12 14.84
CA LEU A 179 12.72 -3.09 13.74
C LEU A 179 13.95 -2.29 14.17
N ALA A 180 15.13 -2.85 13.97
CA ALA A 180 16.37 -2.08 14.09
C ALA A 180 16.39 -0.91 13.08
N ALA A 181 17.16 0.15 13.38
CA ALA A 181 17.19 1.37 12.58
C ALA A 181 17.43 1.09 11.08
N THR A 182 18.42 0.26 10.75
CA THR A 182 18.75 -0.11 9.35
C THR A 182 17.62 -0.92 8.68
N GLU A 183 16.97 -1.83 9.42
CA GLU A 183 15.84 -2.60 8.91
C GLU A 183 14.64 -1.71 8.62
N ARG A 184 14.36 -0.76 9.52
CA ARG A 184 13.29 0.24 9.36
C ARG A 184 13.54 1.12 8.14
N ALA A 185 14.79 1.62 7.96
CA ALA A 185 15.17 2.40 6.79
C ALA A 185 14.98 1.62 5.48
N LYS A 186 15.40 0.35 5.46
CA LYS A 186 15.24 -0.52 4.30
C LYS A 186 13.76 -0.80 4.00
N ALA A 187 12.93 -1.02 5.04
CA ALA A 187 11.50 -1.24 4.88
C ALA A 187 10.77 0.03 4.39
N PHE A 188 11.20 1.21 4.84
CA PHE A 188 10.61 2.49 4.48
C PHE A 188 11.00 2.98 3.08
N SER A 189 12.21 2.68 2.60
CA SER A 189 12.73 3.20 1.33
C SER A 189 11.78 2.99 0.13
N PRO A 190 11.21 1.81 -0.15
CA PRO A 190 10.27 1.63 -1.25
C PRO A 190 8.96 2.41 -1.04
N ILE A 191 8.47 2.53 0.20
CA ILE A 191 7.28 3.31 0.55
C ILE A 191 7.52 4.79 0.26
N ALA A 192 8.68 5.33 0.70
CA ALA A 192 9.05 6.72 0.46
C ALA A 192 9.15 7.04 -1.04
N THR A 193 9.74 6.13 -1.81
CA THR A 193 9.85 6.28 -3.27
C THR A 193 8.48 6.29 -3.93
N ASP A 194 7.57 5.40 -3.49
CA ASP A 194 6.22 5.32 -4.01
C ASP A 194 5.42 6.59 -3.70
N PHE A 195 5.47 7.08 -2.45
CA PHE A 195 4.82 8.34 -2.06
C PHE A 195 5.36 9.55 -2.81
N LYS A 196 6.70 9.65 -3.00
CA LYS A 196 7.28 10.75 -3.79
C LYS A 196 6.75 10.76 -5.22
N SER A 197 6.72 9.61 -5.87
CA SER A 197 6.19 9.50 -7.23
C SER A 197 4.70 9.80 -7.30
N SER A 198 3.92 9.33 -6.32
CA SER A 198 2.48 9.55 -6.22
C SER A 198 2.15 11.01 -5.93
N ALA A 199 2.83 11.63 -4.96
CA ALA A 199 2.66 13.03 -4.60
C ALA A 199 2.92 13.95 -5.80
N SER A 200 4.06 13.78 -6.45
CA SER A 200 4.42 14.54 -7.65
C SER A 200 3.39 14.37 -8.78
N ALA A 201 2.87 13.16 -8.98
CA ALA A 201 1.92 12.88 -10.04
C ALA A 201 0.53 13.49 -9.79
N ALA A 202 0.05 13.50 -8.53
CA ALA A 202 -1.27 13.97 -8.15
C ALA A 202 -1.30 15.42 -7.63
N GLY A 203 -0.13 16.10 -7.57
CA GLY A 203 -0.02 17.48 -7.10
C GLY A 203 -0.15 17.64 -5.59
N TYR A 204 0.28 16.62 -4.83
CA TYR A 204 0.43 16.71 -3.38
C TYR A 204 1.88 16.99 -3.00
N THR A 205 2.11 17.47 -1.78
CA THR A 205 3.47 17.59 -1.22
C THR A 205 3.87 16.27 -0.57
N TYR A 206 5.12 15.86 -0.77
CA TYR A 206 5.66 14.66 -0.14
C TYR A 206 5.69 14.77 1.39
N ALA A 207 5.89 15.98 1.93
CA ALA A 207 5.91 16.24 3.36
C ALA A 207 4.69 15.66 4.10
N THR A 208 3.49 15.78 3.52
CA THR A 208 2.25 15.21 4.08
C THR A 208 2.37 13.71 4.34
N PHE A 209 2.82 12.95 3.34
CA PHE A 209 2.97 11.50 3.44
C PHE A 209 4.17 11.08 4.29
N HIS A 210 5.23 11.91 4.30
CA HIS A 210 6.40 11.69 5.14
C HIS A 210 6.02 11.73 6.63
N GLY A 211 5.22 12.71 7.06
CA GLY A 211 4.70 12.78 8.43
C GLY A 211 3.80 11.61 8.82
N MET A 212 3.12 10.96 7.83
CA MET A 212 2.33 9.75 8.08
C MET A 212 3.18 8.50 8.34
N CYS A 213 4.47 8.54 7.98
CA CYS A 213 5.36 7.38 8.03
C CYS A 213 6.47 7.48 9.08
N VAL A 214 6.87 8.69 9.45
CA VAL A 214 8.08 8.96 10.24
C VAL A 214 7.77 9.88 11.40
N LEU A 215 8.12 9.45 12.61
CA LEU A 215 8.06 10.28 13.82
C LEU A 215 9.06 11.43 13.76
N GLY A 216 8.74 12.54 14.39
CA GLY A 216 9.59 13.74 14.43
C GLY A 216 9.46 14.64 13.20
N VAL A 217 8.59 14.31 12.25
CA VAL A 217 8.26 15.19 11.13
C VAL A 217 7.14 16.13 11.55
N GLU A 218 7.50 17.38 11.79
CA GLU A 218 6.52 18.46 11.99
C GLU A 218 5.97 18.91 10.63
N LEU A 219 4.68 19.24 10.58
CA LEU A 219 4.03 19.71 9.36
C LEU A 219 3.45 21.10 9.55
N TYR A 220 3.62 21.92 8.53
CA TYR A 220 3.19 23.30 8.49
C TYR A 220 2.39 23.58 7.23
N LEU A 221 1.30 24.31 7.35
CA LEU A 221 0.57 24.86 6.20
C LEU A 221 1.07 26.27 5.94
N ILE A 222 1.57 26.51 4.74
CA ILE A 222 2.08 27.81 4.29
C ILE A 222 1.36 28.28 3.04
N GLU A 223 1.36 29.60 2.81
CA GLU A 223 0.71 30.24 1.66
C GLU A 223 1.69 31.19 0.97
N ASP A 224 1.75 31.14 -0.34
CA ASP A 224 2.42 32.17 -1.13
C ASP A 224 1.51 33.42 -1.22
N PRO A 225 1.89 34.56 -0.65
CA PRO A 225 1.07 35.76 -0.66
C PRO A 225 0.85 36.36 -2.05
N ALA A 226 1.66 35.98 -3.04
CA ALA A 226 1.54 36.48 -4.40
C ALA A 226 0.51 35.70 -5.22
N THR A 227 0.38 34.40 -4.99
CA THR A 227 -0.47 33.52 -5.79
C THR A 227 -1.68 32.99 -5.01
N GLY A 228 -1.61 32.97 -3.66
CA GLY A 228 -2.58 32.30 -2.79
C GLY A 228 -2.43 30.79 -2.78
N GLU A 229 -1.36 30.25 -3.38
CA GLU A 229 -1.05 28.82 -3.34
C GLU A 229 -0.73 28.38 -1.93
N ARG A 230 -1.27 27.23 -1.51
CA ARG A 230 -1.03 26.63 -0.19
C ARG A 230 -0.30 25.32 -0.33
N LEU A 231 0.70 25.12 0.53
CA LEU A 231 1.49 23.90 0.59
C LEU A 231 1.58 23.38 2.03
N VAL A 232 1.56 22.07 2.18
CA VAL A 232 1.99 21.42 3.42
C VAL A 232 3.48 21.14 3.29
N VAL A 233 4.28 21.63 4.24
CA VAL A 233 5.72 21.48 4.23
C VAL A 233 6.22 20.93 5.55
N ASN A 234 7.42 20.34 5.55
CA ASN A 234 8.08 19.92 6.78
C ASN A 234 8.84 21.08 7.45
N GLN A 235 9.39 20.84 8.64
CA GLN A 235 10.13 21.87 9.39
C GLN A 235 11.37 22.40 8.66
N ALA A 236 12.03 21.58 7.81
CA ALA A 236 13.20 22.02 7.05
C ALA A 236 12.79 22.95 5.90
N ASP A 237 11.74 22.59 5.16
CA ASP A 237 11.15 23.47 4.14
C ASP A 237 10.63 24.77 4.76
N TYR A 238 9.97 24.69 5.93
CA TYR A 238 9.45 25.86 6.65
C TYR A 238 10.57 26.84 7.00
N THR A 239 11.69 26.33 7.51
CA THR A 239 12.88 27.14 7.85
C THR A 239 13.42 27.89 6.62
N VAL A 240 13.42 27.26 5.45
CA VAL A 240 13.86 27.90 4.20
C VAL A 240 12.79 28.87 3.68
N MET A 241 11.56 28.40 3.52
CA MET A 241 10.52 29.10 2.78
C MET A 241 9.90 30.27 3.56
N VAL A 242 9.82 30.14 4.90
CA VAL A 242 9.18 31.13 5.77
C VAL A 242 10.19 31.93 6.58
N GLU A 243 11.17 31.28 7.21
CA GLU A 243 12.15 31.95 8.06
C GLU A 243 13.35 32.52 7.25
N GLY A 244 13.50 32.14 6.00
CA GLY A 244 14.51 32.66 5.08
C GLY A 244 15.92 32.11 5.33
N ASN A 245 16.08 31.04 6.12
CA ASN A 245 17.36 30.40 6.33
C ASN A 245 17.58 29.29 5.29
N ASP A 246 18.51 29.52 4.38
CA ASP A 246 18.82 28.61 3.27
C ASP A 246 20.02 27.68 3.52
N ASP A 247 20.56 27.63 4.74
CA ASP A 247 21.74 26.81 5.10
C ASP A 247 21.50 25.32 4.78
N ALA A 248 20.29 24.82 4.98
CA ALA A 248 19.93 23.43 4.65
C ALA A 248 19.97 23.13 3.14
N LEU A 249 19.63 24.10 2.29
CA LEU A 249 19.75 23.96 0.83
C LEU A 249 21.21 23.97 0.38
N LYS A 250 22.07 24.80 1.03
CA LYS A 250 23.48 24.93 0.68
C LYS A 250 24.34 23.77 1.14
N SER A 251 24.06 23.25 2.33
CA SER A 251 24.86 22.19 2.98
C SER A 251 24.33 20.77 2.75
N GLY A 252 23.10 20.61 2.29
CA GLY A 252 22.39 19.33 2.29
C GLY A 252 22.16 18.78 3.71
N ALA A 253 22.33 19.64 4.73
CA ALA A 253 22.19 19.24 6.12
C ALA A 253 20.72 18.98 6.46
N SER A 254 20.48 17.87 7.18
CA SER A 254 19.18 17.60 7.76
C SER A 254 18.94 18.49 8.98
N VAL A 255 17.76 19.04 9.10
CA VAL A 255 17.30 19.63 10.36
C VAL A 255 16.99 18.48 11.32
N ASN A 256 17.58 18.52 12.51
CA ASN A 256 17.45 17.45 13.51
C ASN A 256 15.99 17.09 13.79
N SER A 257 15.65 15.87 13.49
CA SER A 257 14.44 15.21 13.98
C SER A 257 14.85 14.03 14.87
N GLY A 258 15.02 14.31 16.17
CA GLY A 258 15.24 13.27 17.19
C GLY A 258 16.58 12.51 17.12
N ASN A 259 16.84 11.70 18.14
CA ASN A 259 18.12 11.06 18.46
C ASN A 259 18.60 9.93 17.54
N GLU A 260 18.01 9.69 16.38
CA GLU A 260 18.43 8.62 15.46
C GLU A 260 18.92 9.16 14.12
N PRO A 261 20.25 9.14 13.86
CA PRO A 261 20.78 9.60 12.57
C PRO A 261 20.35 8.68 11.42
N GLY A 262 19.87 9.26 10.33
CA GLY A 262 19.76 8.60 9.04
C GLY A 262 18.35 8.21 8.58
N ILE A 263 17.40 7.89 9.46
CA ILE A 263 16.04 7.51 9.07
C ILE A 263 15.07 8.67 9.26
N ASN A 264 15.30 9.48 10.30
CA ASN A 264 14.47 10.62 10.67
C ASN A 264 15.07 11.94 10.19
N ALA A 265 16.03 11.90 9.28
CA ALA A 265 16.61 13.11 8.72
C ALA A 265 15.56 13.84 7.88
N VAL A 266 15.05 14.95 8.40
CA VAL A 266 14.16 15.83 7.67
C VAL A 266 14.99 16.82 6.90
N VAL A 267 14.92 16.69 5.57
CA VAL A 267 15.59 17.60 4.64
C VAL A 267 14.53 18.40 3.89
N PRO A 268 14.87 19.56 3.33
CA PRO A 268 13.97 20.25 2.41
C PRO A 268 13.61 19.34 1.24
N ASN A 269 12.33 19.24 0.93
CA ASN A 269 11.83 18.45 -0.17
C ASN A 269 11.14 19.31 -1.23
N GLU A 270 10.49 20.39 -0.79
CA GLU A 270 9.66 21.28 -1.62
C GLU A 270 10.39 22.62 -1.87
N ALA A 271 11.20 23.09 -0.92
CA ALA A 271 11.87 24.39 -1.00
C ALA A 271 12.95 24.44 -2.07
N THR A 272 12.96 25.53 -2.81
CA THR A 272 14.02 25.91 -3.76
C THR A 272 14.66 27.25 -3.37
N THR A 273 15.73 27.62 -4.02
CA THR A 273 16.38 28.94 -3.79
C THR A 273 15.46 30.12 -4.12
N ALA A 274 14.47 29.93 -4.98
CA ALA A 274 13.48 30.96 -5.32
C ALA A 274 12.40 31.16 -4.23
N ASP A 275 12.30 30.22 -3.31
CA ASP A 275 11.26 30.20 -2.28
C ASP A 275 11.73 30.80 -0.94
N VAL A 276 13.02 31.12 -0.80
CA VAL A 276 13.63 31.59 0.45
C VAL A 276 12.92 32.82 1.00
N GLY A 277 12.28 32.69 2.17
CA GLY A 277 11.60 33.76 2.87
C GLY A 277 10.35 34.35 2.17
N ARG A 278 9.86 33.69 1.10
CA ARG A 278 8.73 34.21 0.30
C ARG A 278 7.37 33.85 0.89
N TRP A 279 7.25 32.69 1.51
CA TRP A 279 6.02 32.12 1.99
C TRP A 279 5.63 32.62 3.38
N LYS A 280 4.34 32.52 3.72
CA LYS A 280 3.81 32.89 5.04
C LYS A 280 3.07 31.73 5.68
N PRO A 281 3.10 31.62 7.02
CA PRO A 281 2.32 30.60 7.73
C PRO A 281 0.82 30.90 7.64
N VAL A 282 0.02 29.85 7.48
CA VAL A 282 -1.45 29.92 7.57
C VAL A 282 -1.88 29.64 9.01
N GLU A 283 -2.07 30.68 9.80
CA GLU A 283 -2.36 30.53 11.24
C GLU A 283 -3.83 30.20 11.55
N LYS A 284 -4.72 30.37 10.57
CA LYS A 284 -6.13 30.00 10.67
C LYS A 284 -6.53 29.16 9.46
N LEU A 285 -6.91 27.91 9.74
CA LEU A 285 -7.34 26.98 8.71
C LEU A 285 -8.70 27.37 8.12
N PRO A 286 -9.05 26.90 6.91
CA PRO A 286 -10.37 27.15 6.30
C PRO A 286 -11.56 26.73 7.20
N SER A 287 -11.43 25.65 7.96
CA SER A 287 -12.43 25.21 8.95
C SER A 287 -12.60 26.19 10.14
N GLY A 288 -11.68 27.14 10.29
CA GLY A 288 -11.61 28.06 11.42
C GLY A 288 -10.72 27.60 12.58
N ALA A 289 -10.13 26.41 12.50
CA ALA A 289 -9.19 25.92 13.51
C ALA A 289 -7.91 26.76 13.54
N SER A 290 -7.31 26.91 14.73
CA SER A 290 -6.06 27.65 14.91
C SER A 290 -4.86 26.75 14.63
N ALA A 291 -3.90 27.26 13.84
CA ALA A 291 -2.63 26.61 13.52
C ALA A 291 -1.47 27.59 13.83
N PRO A 292 -1.05 27.76 15.07
CA PRO A 292 0.00 28.71 15.44
C PRO A 292 1.26 28.51 14.62
N ARG A 293 1.75 29.58 13.98
CA ARG A 293 2.87 29.55 13.02
C ARG A 293 2.61 28.62 11.81
N GLY A 294 1.36 28.33 11.49
CA GLY A 294 0.96 27.39 10.44
C GLY A 294 1.13 25.92 10.81
N ARG A 295 1.52 25.56 12.05
CA ARG A 295 1.80 24.20 12.45
C ARG A 295 0.50 23.38 12.57
N ILE A 296 0.37 22.35 11.74
CA ILE A 296 -0.77 21.43 11.70
C ILE A 296 -0.47 20.08 12.36
N HIS A 297 0.82 19.77 12.58
CA HIS A 297 1.27 18.54 13.24
C HIS A 297 2.61 18.79 13.95
N ASP A 298 2.75 18.24 15.17
CA ASP A 298 3.92 18.49 16.04
C ASP A 298 4.99 17.39 15.99
N GLY A 299 4.79 16.34 15.18
CA GLY A 299 5.73 15.24 15.02
C GLY A 299 5.78 14.22 16.17
N ASN A 300 5.06 14.43 17.27
CA ASN A 300 5.09 13.51 18.42
C ASN A 300 4.41 12.17 18.16
N THR A 301 3.54 12.12 17.15
CA THR A 301 2.86 10.90 16.66
C THR A 301 3.05 10.80 15.15
N LEU A 302 2.63 9.69 14.56
CA LEU A 302 2.46 9.64 13.11
C LEU A 302 1.27 10.50 12.68
N PHE A 303 1.43 11.22 11.59
CA PHE A 303 0.39 12.11 11.11
C PHE A 303 -0.86 11.34 10.67
N THR A 304 -2.00 11.78 11.14
CA THR A 304 -3.32 11.33 10.68
C THR A 304 -4.18 12.56 10.42
N ALA A 305 -5.01 12.50 9.39
CA ALA A 305 -5.95 13.56 9.06
C ALA A 305 -7.38 12.99 9.03
N ASP A 306 -8.29 13.65 9.72
CA ASP A 306 -9.72 13.46 9.50
C ASP A 306 -10.18 14.20 8.24
N ALA A 307 -11.45 14.05 7.88
CA ALA A 307 -11.99 14.65 6.66
C ALA A 307 -11.92 16.19 6.66
N VAL A 308 -11.98 16.83 7.84
CA VAL A 308 -11.94 18.30 7.96
C VAL A 308 -10.51 18.78 7.76
N LEU A 309 -9.56 18.23 8.50
CA LEU A 309 -8.14 18.59 8.36
C LEU A 309 -7.64 18.27 6.95
N ALA A 310 -8.02 17.12 6.40
CA ALA A 310 -7.62 16.72 5.03
C ALA A 310 -8.14 17.72 3.98
N ALA A 311 -9.34 18.27 4.15
CA ALA A 311 -9.86 19.32 3.28
C ALA A 311 -9.11 20.64 3.49
N ASP A 312 -8.85 21.04 4.73
CA ASP A 312 -8.12 22.27 5.09
C ASP A 312 -6.73 22.34 4.45
N ILE A 313 -6.04 21.21 4.42
CA ILE A 313 -4.66 21.11 3.88
C ILE A 313 -4.62 20.72 2.40
N GLY A 314 -5.77 20.57 1.74
CA GLY A 314 -5.86 20.23 0.33
C GLY A 314 -5.55 18.77 -0.03
N LEU A 315 -5.40 17.87 0.97
CA LEU A 315 -5.25 16.44 0.76
C LEU A 315 -6.55 15.83 0.23
N SER A 316 -7.71 16.22 0.79
CA SER A 316 -9.02 15.85 0.26
C SER A 316 -9.58 16.95 -0.62
N LYS A 317 -9.99 16.59 -1.84
CA LYS A 317 -10.58 17.57 -2.78
C LYS A 317 -12.07 17.80 -2.54
N ALA A 318 -12.75 16.90 -1.83
CA ALA A 318 -14.15 17.04 -1.43
C ALA A 318 -14.52 16.12 -0.28
N THR A 319 -15.57 16.48 0.46
CA THR A 319 -16.18 15.61 1.47
C THR A 319 -17.49 15.04 0.92
N LEU A 320 -17.52 13.73 0.63
CA LEU A 320 -18.58 13.06 -0.11
C LEU A 320 -19.04 11.81 0.63
N GLY A 321 -20.30 11.77 1.08
CA GLY A 321 -20.83 10.68 1.92
C GLY A 321 -21.64 9.61 1.18
N THR A 322 -21.94 9.80 -0.11
CA THR A 322 -22.82 8.90 -0.86
C THR A 322 -22.42 8.76 -2.32
N ASP A 323 -22.87 7.69 -2.99
CA ASP A 323 -22.67 7.46 -4.43
C ASP A 323 -23.22 8.64 -5.26
N ALA A 324 -24.36 9.20 -4.86
CA ALA A 324 -24.95 10.37 -5.52
C ALA A 324 -24.07 11.62 -5.37
N ALA A 325 -23.43 11.80 -4.22
CA ALA A 325 -22.47 12.89 -4.01
C ALA A 325 -21.21 12.71 -4.88
N ILE A 326 -20.70 11.47 -5.00
CA ILE A 326 -19.61 11.13 -5.93
C ILE A 326 -20.02 11.45 -7.36
N GLN A 327 -21.22 11.02 -7.77
CA GLN A 327 -21.76 11.28 -9.12
C GLN A 327 -21.81 12.81 -9.43
N GLY A 328 -22.36 13.58 -8.50
CA GLY A 328 -22.46 15.03 -8.64
C GLY A 328 -21.10 15.73 -8.69
N HIS A 329 -20.18 15.37 -7.79
CA HIS A 329 -18.83 15.94 -7.73
C HIS A 329 -18.03 15.68 -9.02
N LEU A 330 -18.15 14.49 -9.58
CA LEU A 330 -17.45 14.10 -10.80
C LEU A 330 -18.21 14.46 -12.08
N ASN A 331 -19.39 15.07 -11.97
CA ASN A 331 -20.28 15.36 -13.10
C ASN A 331 -20.52 14.13 -14.01
N ALA A 332 -20.68 12.96 -13.36
CA ALA A 332 -20.81 11.68 -14.05
C ALA A 332 -22.24 11.43 -14.53
N ALA A 333 -22.40 10.85 -15.73
CA ALA A 333 -23.70 10.45 -16.26
C ALA A 333 -24.28 9.27 -15.47
N SER A 334 -23.42 8.34 -15.07
CA SER A 334 -23.83 7.18 -14.28
C SER A 334 -22.74 6.76 -13.29
N VAL A 335 -23.18 6.13 -12.21
CA VAL A 335 -22.32 5.47 -11.21
C VAL A 335 -22.82 4.04 -11.03
N PHE A 336 -21.90 3.06 -11.07
CA PHE A 336 -22.22 1.66 -10.80
C PHE A 336 -21.16 1.02 -9.92
N ARG A 337 -21.55 -0.03 -9.17
CA ARG A 337 -20.64 -0.71 -8.22
C ARG A 337 -20.17 -2.04 -8.76
N VAL A 338 -18.84 -2.27 -8.74
CA VAL A 338 -18.21 -3.55 -9.09
C VAL A 338 -17.80 -4.26 -7.81
N LYS A 339 -18.71 -5.08 -7.29
CA LYS A 339 -18.49 -5.87 -6.07
C LYS A 339 -17.63 -7.09 -6.34
N GLN A 340 -17.07 -7.67 -5.28
CA GLN A 340 -16.42 -8.97 -5.33
C GLN A 340 -17.42 -10.04 -5.76
N SER A 341 -16.96 -10.98 -6.59
CA SER A 341 -17.77 -12.13 -6.98
C SER A 341 -17.93 -13.11 -5.80
N TRP A 342 -18.90 -14.01 -5.89
CA TRP A 342 -19.06 -15.06 -4.88
C TRP A 342 -17.77 -15.89 -4.73
N SER A 343 -17.14 -16.26 -5.84
CA SER A 343 -15.89 -17.03 -5.83
C SER A 343 -14.73 -16.26 -5.18
N GLU A 344 -14.63 -14.95 -5.38
CA GLU A 344 -13.64 -14.08 -4.70
C GLU A 344 -13.90 -14.02 -3.19
N ASN A 345 -15.18 -13.89 -2.78
CA ASN A 345 -15.53 -13.91 -1.36
C ASN A 345 -15.19 -15.26 -0.71
N ALA A 346 -15.53 -16.36 -1.37
CA ALA A 346 -15.21 -17.71 -0.90
C ALA A 346 -13.69 -17.92 -0.80
N ALA A 347 -12.91 -17.51 -1.82
CA ALA A 347 -11.48 -17.60 -1.82
C ALA A 347 -10.83 -16.73 -0.72
N GLY A 348 -11.33 -15.52 -0.51
CA GLY A 348 -10.90 -14.63 0.58
C GLY A 348 -11.15 -15.24 1.95
N PHE A 349 -12.33 -15.83 2.17
CA PHE A 349 -12.67 -16.54 3.40
C PHE A 349 -11.74 -17.74 3.66
N LEU A 350 -11.57 -18.62 2.66
CA LEU A 350 -10.69 -19.78 2.77
C LEU A 350 -9.20 -19.41 2.93
N SER A 351 -8.81 -18.21 2.49
CA SER A 351 -7.44 -17.67 2.64
C SER A 351 -7.19 -17.01 3.99
N SER A 352 -8.22 -16.81 4.82
CA SER A 352 -8.06 -16.19 6.14
C SER A 352 -7.25 -17.11 7.07
N LEU A 353 -6.40 -16.51 7.92
CA LEU A 353 -5.48 -17.26 8.80
C LEU A 353 -6.20 -18.32 9.64
N TRP A 354 -7.29 -17.93 10.30
CA TRP A 354 -8.03 -18.83 11.17
C TRP A 354 -8.65 -20.02 10.42
N VAL A 355 -9.20 -19.77 9.23
CA VAL A 355 -9.75 -20.85 8.39
C VAL A 355 -8.64 -21.78 7.93
N ARG A 356 -7.48 -21.24 7.51
CA ARG A 356 -6.31 -22.06 7.14
C ARG A 356 -5.83 -22.94 8.30
N VAL A 357 -5.74 -22.39 9.52
CA VAL A 357 -5.37 -23.18 10.70
C VAL A 357 -6.35 -24.33 10.92
N VAL A 358 -7.66 -24.07 10.86
CA VAL A 358 -8.69 -25.11 10.99
C VAL A 358 -8.58 -26.16 9.87
N LEU A 359 -8.39 -25.73 8.63
CA LEU A 359 -8.23 -26.65 7.49
C LEU A 359 -6.98 -27.52 7.62
N VAL A 360 -5.85 -26.95 8.08
CA VAL A 360 -4.63 -27.74 8.35
C VAL A 360 -4.87 -28.77 9.45
N LEU A 361 -5.54 -28.38 10.56
CA LEU A 361 -5.88 -29.31 11.62
C LEU A 361 -6.78 -30.45 11.13
N LEU A 362 -7.83 -30.14 10.34
CA LEU A 362 -8.71 -31.14 9.76
C LEU A 362 -7.97 -32.07 8.80
N LEU A 363 -7.06 -31.52 7.98
CA LEU A 363 -6.24 -32.29 7.07
C LEU A 363 -5.37 -33.31 7.81
N VAL A 364 -4.64 -32.84 8.84
CA VAL A 364 -3.72 -33.67 9.64
C VAL A 364 -4.48 -34.73 10.43
N LEU A 365 -5.58 -34.35 11.09
CA LEU A 365 -6.41 -35.28 11.84
C LEU A 365 -7.06 -36.31 10.92
N GLY A 366 -7.58 -35.90 9.77
CA GLY A 366 -8.20 -36.80 8.81
C GLY A 366 -7.22 -37.84 8.27
N ILE A 367 -6.00 -37.38 7.86
CA ILE A 367 -4.93 -38.31 7.43
C ILE A 367 -4.51 -39.24 8.57
N GLY A 368 -4.29 -38.70 9.77
CA GLY A 368 -3.86 -39.48 10.91
C GLY A 368 -4.87 -40.57 11.35
N LEU A 369 -6.14 -40.24 11.35
CA LEU A 369 -7.22 -41.19 11.68
C LEU A 369 -7.38 -42.28 10.59
N GLU A 370 -7.29 -41.92 9.32
CA GLU A 370 -7.37 -42.90 8.23
C GLU A 370 -6.18 -43.90 8.27
N LEU A 371 -4.95 -43.41 8.56
CA LEU A 371 -3.78 -44.26 8.72
C LEU A 371 -3.86 -45.16 9.99
N ALA A 372 -4.51 -44.68 11.06
CA ALA A 372 -4.66 -45.44 12.31
C ALA A 372 -5.78 -46.50 12.19
N SER A 373 -6.80 -46.26 11.40
CA SER A 373 -7.98 -47.13 11.21
C SER A 373 -8.42 -47.13 9.74
N PRO A 374 -7.64 -47.81 8.89
CA PRO A 374 -7.91 -47.76 7.43
C PRO A 374 -9.26 -48.40 7.09
N GLY A 375 -9.98 -47.75 6.18
CA GLY A 375 -11.27 -48.24 5.64
C GLY A 375 -12.53 -47.56 6.18
N LEU A 376 -12.40 -46.57 7.08
CA LEU A 376 -13.57 -45.79 7.53
C LEU A 376 -14.03 -44.78 6.44
N GLY A 377 -13.13 -44.32 5.59
CA GLY A 377 -13.42 -43.41 4.47
C GLY A 377 -13.86 -41.99 4.87
N VAL A 378 -14.47 -41.80 6.02
CA VAL A 378 -14.91 -40.49 6.53
C VAL A 378 -13.73 -39.59 6.87
N PRO A 379 -12.67 -40.05 7.60
CA PRO A 379 -11.49 -39.23 7.86
C PRO A 379 -10.75 -38.83 6.56
N ALA A 380 -10.66 -39.75 5.60
CA ALA A 380 -10.06 -39.48 4.29
C ALA A 380 -10.85 -38.41 3.51
N ALA A 381 -12.20 -38.50 3.55
CA ALA A 381 -13.06 -37.49 2.91
C ALA A 381 -12.90 -36.10 3.57
N LEU A 382 -12.80 -36.01 4.89
CA LEU A 382 -12.53 -34.75 5.59
C LEU A 382 -11.15 -34.18 5.25
N ALA A 383 -10.12 -35.04 5.16
CA ALA A 383 -8.80 -34.62 4.73
C ALA A 383 -8.80 -34.08 3.30
N LEU A 384 -9.55 -34.74 2.38
CA LEU A 384 -9.67 -34.29 1.00
C LEU A 384 -10.39 -32.93 0.91
N ILE A 385 -11.49 -32.75 1.63
CA ILE A 385 -12.21 -31.46 1.68
C ILE A 385 -11.29 -30.35 2.20
N ALA A 386 -10.53 -30.63 3.27
CA ALA A 386 -9.58 -29.69 3.83
C ALA A 386 -8.45 -29.35 2.82
N ALA A 387 -7.91 -30.34 2.10
CA ALA A 387 -6.91 -30.14 1.05
C ALA A 387 -7.46 -29.25 -0.10
N VAL A 388 -8.68 -29.54 -0.57
CA VAL A 388 -9.33 -28.72 -1.59
C VAL A 388 -9.53 -27.28 -1.10
N GLY A 389 -9.91 -27.07 0.15
CA GLY A 389 -10.02 -25.73 0.75
C GLY A 389 -8.68 -25.00 0.83
N LEU A 390 -7.62 -25.70 1.24
CA LEU A 390 -6.28 -25.13 1.41
C LEU A 390 -5.61 -24.75 0.08
N PHE A 391 -5.71 -25.61 -0.92
CA PHE A 391 -5.02 -25.44 -2.20
C PHE A 391 -5.93 -24.85 -3.29
N GLY A 392 -7.22 -25.16 -3.29
CA GLY A 392 -8.15 -24.70 -4.31
C GLY A 392 -8.37 -23.20 -4.28
N ALA A 393 -8.48 -22.59 -3.09
CA ALA A 393 -8.65 -21.15 -2.98
C ALA A 393 -7.46 -20.36 -3.55
N PRO A 394 -6.19 -20.63 -3.16
CA PRO A 394 -5.02 -20.00 -3.76
C PRO A 394 -4.89 -20.22 -5.27
N MET A 395 -5.27 -21.40 -5.78
CA MET A 395 -5.23 -21.68 -7.23
C MET A 395 -6.24 -20.84 -8.02
N VAL A 396 -7.48 -20.72 -7.52
CA VAL A 396 -8.55 -19.94 -8.19
C VAL A 396 -8.15 -18.45 -8.32
N ILE A 397 -7.39 -17.93 -7.37
CA ILE A 397 -6.93 -16.54 -7.35
C ILE A 397 -5.54 -16.33 -7.96
N GLY A 398 -4.90 -17.41 -8.45
CA GLY A 398 -3.58 -17.33 -9.11
C GLY A 398 -2.40 -17.14 -8.15
N LEU A 399 -2.56 -17.47 -6.86
CA LEU A 399 -1.49 -17.45 -5.85
C LEU A 399 -0.79 -18.80 -5.68
N ALA A 400 -1.33 -19.88 -6.24
CA ALA A 400 -0.70 -21.19 -6.25
C ALA A 400 -0.80 -21.80 -7.64
N GLU A 401 0.25 -22.49 -8.05
CA GLU A 401 0.34 -23.22 -9.29
C GLU A 401 0.13 -24.73 -9.05
N LEU A 402 -0.26 -25.46 -10.08
CA LEU A 402 -0.55 -26.89 -10.01
C LEU A 402 0.60 -27.72 -9.41
N TRP A 403 1.85 -27.32 -9.64
CA TRP A 403 3.01 -28.04 -9.13
C TRP A 403 3.10 -28.04 -7.58
N HIS A 404 2.55 -27.03 -6.89
CA HIS A 404 2.45 -27.03 -5.41
C HIS A 404 1.57 -28.18 -4.90
N VAL A 405 0.46 -28.46 -5.61
CA VAL A 405 -0.42 -29.59 -5.30
C VAL A 405 0.28 -30.92 -5.58
N ILE A 406 1.00 -31.00 -6.70
CA ILE A 406 1.79 -32.19 -7.06
C ILE A 406 2.84 -32.48 -5.99
N LEU A 407 3.61 -31.49 -5.57
CA LEU A 407 4.60 -31.64 -4.50
C LEU A 407 3.97 -32.11 -3.18
N PHE A 408 2.81 -31.56 -2.81
CA PHE A 408 2.09 -31.99 -1.63
C PHE A 408 1.66 -33.45 -1.72
N VAL A 409 1.09 -33.89 -2.85
CA VAL A 409 0.65 -35.29 -3.07
C VAL A 409 1.85 -36.24 -3.05
N VAL A 410 2.97 -35.86 -3.69
CA VAL A 410 4.21 -36.66 -3.66
C VAL A 410 4.75 -36.77 -2.23
N GLY A 411 4.80 -35.65 -1.49
CA GLY A 411 5.23 -35.64 -0.09
C GLY A 411 4.34 -36.52 0.80
N LEU A 412 3.03 -36.50 0.57
CA LEU A 412 2.08 -37.37 1.29
C LEU A 412 2.32 -38.85 0.95
N GLY A 413 2.58 -39.17 -0.32
CA GLY A 413 2.94 -40.53 -0.76
C GLY A 413 4.21 -41.06 -0.09
N LEU A 414 5.25 -40.22 0.05
CA LEU A 414 6.49 -40.57 0.72
C LEU A 414 6.33 -40.80 2.22
N VAL A 415 5.36 -40.14 2.86
CA VAL A 415 5.06 -40.36 4.29
C VAL A 415 4.26 -41.64 4.51
N ALA A 416 3.49 -42.10 3.52
CA ALA A 416 2.69 -43.32 3.58
C ALA A 416 3.50 -44.62 3.32
N LEU A 417 4.70 -44.50 2.70
CA LEU A 417 5.67 -45.59 2.50
C LEU A 417 6.54 -45.77 3.73
#